data_a8077c77790d9d534221ec755d63c3af
#
_entry.id   a8077c77790d9d534221ec755d63c3af
#
_cell.length_a   1.000
_cell.length_b   1.000
_cell.length_c   1.000
_cell.angle_alpha   90.00
_cell.angle_beta   90.00
_cell.angle_gamma   90.00
#
_symmetry.space_group_name_H-M   'P 1'
#
loop_
_entity.id
_entity.type
_entity.pdbx_description
1 polymer ?
#
loop_
_entity_poly.entity_id
_entity_poly.type
_entity_poly.pdbx_seq_one_letter_code
_entity_poly.pdbx_strand_id
1 'polypeptide(L)'
;AQNMCFYSLFHDKIKKKRGDPTEIGHSREGASTKAYVIINQKSEGKTKMGKLYFRYGAMGSSKTANLLMVHYNFLERGRRPVILKPKLDTRDGEYIVKSRIGLQAKCELIEEFTMKPDTYDAILVDEANFLSSEQVEWLAEICDQYDIPVLCYGLKTDFRGVLFEGSKRLMELADAIEELPIICWCGKKAHFNARVIDGKMVRDGAQIALGANDMYVP
;
A
#
# COMPACT_ATOMS: atom_id res chain seq x y z
N ALA A 1 -28.44 -11.03 4.02
CA ALA A 1 -28.39 -11.26 5.45
C ALA A 1 -27.12 -12.06 5.77
N GLN A 2 -26.29 -11.58 6.65
CA GLN A 2 -24.99 -12.09 7.14
C GLN A 2 -23.76 -11.72 6.27
N ASN A 3 -23.37 -10.44 6.33
CA ASN A 3 -21.97 -10.05 6.35
C ASN A 3 -21.71 -9.37 7.69
N MET A 4 -21.52 -10.18 8.70
CA MET A 4 -20.98 -9.74 9.99
C MET A 4 -19.50 -9.48 9.77
N CYS A 5 -19.15 -8.22 9.86
CA CYS A 5 -17.83 -7.66 9.61
C CYS A 5 -16.79 -8.33 10.52
N PHE A 6 -15.85 -9.07 9.95
CA PHE A 6 -14.70 -9.68 10.63
C PHE A 6 -13.87 -8.65 11.42
N TYR A 7 -13.99 -7.37 11.07
CA TYR A 7 -13.36 -6.22 11.74
C TYR A 7 -13.83 -6.01 13.19
N SER A 8 -15.08 -6.35 13.52
CA SER A 8 -15.61 -6.22 14.88
C SER A 8 -14.90 -7.17 15.86
N LEU A 9 -14.56 -8.37 15.42
CA LEU A 9 -13.86 -9.37 16.25
C LEU A 9 -12.39 -9.05 16.50
N PHE A 10 -11.75 -8.32 15.60
CA PHE A 10 -10.35 -7.89 15.77
C PHE A 10 -10.26 -6.66 16.68
N HIS A 11 -11.21 -5.74 16.57
CA HIS A 11 -11.30 -4.56 17.43
C HIS A 11 -11.53 -4.92 18.89
N ASP A 12 -12.35 -5.94 19.18
CA ASP A 12 -12.60 -6.41 20.55
C ASP A 12 -11.40 -7.15 21.17
N LYS A 13 -10.55 -7.78 20.37
CA LYS A 13 -9.31 -8.40 20.86
C LYS A 13 -8.25 -7.38 21.24
N ILE A 14 -8.19 -6.24 20.58
CA ILE A 14 -7.27 -5.14 20.92
C ILE A 14 -7.74 -4.42 22.18
N LYS A 15 -9.05 -4.23 22.36
CA LYS A 15 -9.61 -3.62 23.61
C LYS A 15 -9.37 -4.47 24.85
N LYS A 16 -9.33 -5.80 24.72
CA LYS A 16 -9.09 -6.71 25.86
C LYS A 16 -7.63 -6.75 26.36
N LYS A 17 -6.68 -6.17 25.60
CA LYS A 17 -5.26 -6.06 26.00
C LYS A 17 -4.87 -4.72 26.62
N ARG A 18 -5.79 -3.74 26.65
CA ARG A 18 -5.57 -2.45 27.32
C ARG A 18 -6.38 -2.45 28.61
N GLY A 19 -5.69 -2.63 29.74
CA GLY A 19 -6.27 -2.52 31.06
C GLY A 19 -6.84 -1.13 31.32
N ASP A 20 -7.85 -1.11 32.17
CA ASP A 20 -8.58 0.04 32.67
C ASP A 20 -7.63 1.14 33.23
N PRO A 21 -7.78 2.42 32.85
CA PRO A 21 -6.90 3.49 33.28
C PRO A 21 -7.35 4.10 34.61
N THR A 22 -7.25 3.36 35.69
CA THR A 22 -7.35 3.91 37.05
C THR A 22 -6.32 3.26 37.96
N GLU A 23 -5.06 3.63 37.78
CA GLU A 23 -4.07 3.64 38.88
C GLU A 23 -2.87 4.51 38.47
N ILE A 24 -2.74 5.63 39.19
CA ILE A 24 -1.64 6.59 39.07
C ILE A 24 -0.48 6.06 39.88
N GLY A 25 0.60 5.67 39.20
CA GLY A 25 1.87 5.35 39.84
C GLY A 25 3.03 5.98 39.07
N HIS A 26 3.66 6.99 39.65
CA HIS A 26 4.86 7.66 39.09
C HIS A 26 6.05 6.71 38.94
N SER A 27 6.73 6.68 37.79
CA SER A 27 8.17 6.93 37.67
C SER A 27 8.77 6.52 36.30
N ARG A 28 9.54 7.46 35.73
CA ARG A 28 10.76 7.37 34.89
C ARG A 28 10.65 7.11 33.37
N GLU A 29 10.84 8.23 32.65
CA GLU A 29 11.77 8.51 31.52
C GLU A 29 11.96 7.50 30.38
N GLY A 30 11.66 7.97 29.17
CA GLY A 30 12.46 7.72 27.98
C GLY A 30 11.87 6.82 26.91
N ALA A 31 10.81 7.27 26.21
CA ALA A 31 10.59 6.95 24.80
C ALA A 31 9.47 7.83 24.26
N SER A 32 9.78 8.60 23.23
CA SER A 32 8.82 9.49 22.57
C SER A 32 7.76 8.66 21.84
N THR A 33 6.70 8.33 22.54
CA THR A 33 5.49 7.76 21.95
C THR A 33 4.59 8.93 21.56
N LYS A 34 4.53 9.27 20.28
CA LYS A 34 3.51 10.20 19.77
C LYS A 34 2.13 9.60 20.04
N ALA A 35 1.43 10.16 21.03
CA ALA A 35 0.05 9.81 21.32
C ALA A 35 -0.85 10.31 20.20
N TYR A 36 -1.44 9.40 19.42
CA TYR A 36 -2.50 9.73 18.48
C TYR A 36 -3.80 9.95 19.27
N VAL A 37 -4.29 11.17 19.24
CA VAL A 37 -5.62 11.51 19.77
C VAL A 37 -6.65 11.04 18.75
N ILE A 38 -7.38 9.99 19.07
CA ILE A 38 -8.51 9.51 18.25
C ILE A 38 -9.72 10.36 18.64
N ILE A 39 -10.13 11.25 17.75
CA ILE A 39 -11.41 11.96 17.86
C ILE A 39 -12.48 11.12 17.15
N ASN A 40 -13.26 10.38 17.93
CA ASN A 40 -14.46 9.69 17.44
C ASN A 40 -15.56 10.72 17.17
N GLN A 41 -15.72 11.15 15.91
CA GLN A 41 -16.98 11.76 15.45
C GLN A 41 -17.77 10.70 14.66
N LYS A 42 -18.84 10.20 15.25
CA LYS A 42 -19.82 9.36 14.57
C LYS A 42 -20.52 10.21 13.50
N SER A 43 -20.30 9.90 12.22
CA SER A 43 -21.13 10.35 11.11
C SER A 43 -22.30 9.36 10.96
N GLU A 44 -23.48 9.76 11.40
CA GLU A 44 -24.70 8.99 11.19
C GLU A 44 -25.14 9.10 9.71
N GLY A 45 -25.27 7.95 9.04
CA GLY A 45 -26.08 7.83 7.81
C GLY A 45 -25.40 7.97 6.46
N LYS A 46 -24.05 8.09 6.34
CA LYS A 46 -23.35 8.01 5.04
C LYS A 46 -22.89 6.58 4.75
N THR A 47 -23.22 6.07 3.57
CA THR A 47 -22.60 4.83 3.05
C THR A 47 -21.09 5.05 2.99
N LYS A 48 -20.32 4.23 3.70
CA LYS A 48 -18.86 4.31 3.73
C LYS A 48 -18.32 4.18 2.31
N MET A 49 -17.58 5.18 1.82
CA MET A 49 -16.99 5.21 0.47
C MET A 49 -15.52 4.80 0.46
N GLY A 50 -14.83 4.93 1.60
CA GLY A 50 -13.44 4.52 1.75
C GLY A 50 -13.29 3.01 1.66
N LYS A 51 -12.42 2.54 0.75
CA LYS A 51 -12.03 1.14 0.58
C LYS A 51 -10.54 1.05 0.37
N LEU A 52 -9.92 0.02 0.96
CA LEU A 52 -8.54 -0.34 0.70
C LEU A 52 -8.49 -1.28 -0.52
N TYR A 53 -7.81 -0.86 -1.57
CA TYR A 53 -7.60 -1.63 -2.78
C TYR A 53 -6.17 -2.13 -2.88
N PHE A 54 -5.98 -3.38 -3.26
CA PHE A 54 -4.69 -3.89 -3.66
C PHE A 54 -4.70 -4.31 -5.13
N ARG A 55 -4.00 -3.55 -5.97
CA ARG A 55 -3.81 -3.81 -7.40
C ARG A 55 -2.41 -4.34 -7.62
N TYR A 56 -2.30 -5.61 -7.90
CA TYR A 56 -1.02 -6.26 -8.09
C TYR A 56 -0.83 -6.79 -9.52
N GLY A 57 0.41 -7.04 -9.89
CA GLY A 57 0.75 -7.67 -11.17
C GLY A 57 2.25 -7.87 -11.30
N ALA A 58 2.69 -8.71 -12.24
CA ALA A 58 4.11 -8.89 -12.53
C ALA A 58 4.75 -7.59 -13.03
N MET A 59 6.07 -7.55 -13.12
CA MET A 59 6.78 -6.40 -13.69
C MET A 59 6.31 -6.13 -15.11
N GLY A 60 6.16 -4.85 -15.45
CA GLY A 60 5.64 -4.46 -16.77
C GLY A 60 4.11 -4.46 -16.89
N SER A 61 3.32 -4.90 -15.89
CA SER A 61 1.86 -4.91 -15.93
C SER A 61 1.19 -3.52 -15.85
N SER A 62 1.95 -2.46 -16.12
CA SER A 62 1.47 -1.07 -16.19
C SER A 62 0.86 -0.55 -14.86
N LYS A 63 1.27 -1.08 -13.70
CA LYS A 63 0.79 -0.65 -12.37
C LYS A 63 0.92 0.85 -12.17
N THR A 64 2.14 1.38 -12.31
CA THR A 64 2.42 2.82 -12.17
C THR A 64 1.67 3.66 -13.20
N ALA A 65 1.52 3.20 -14.44
CA ALA A 65 0.72 3.92 -15.45
C ALA A 65 -0.76 3.97 -15.05
N ASN A 66 -1.33 2.86 -14.57
CA ASN A 66 -2.70 2.81 -14.07
C ASN A 66 -2.89 3.73 -12.84
N LEU A 67 -1.95 3.73 -11.90
CA LEU A 67 -1.94 4.64 -10.76
C LEU A 67 -2.00 6.10 -11.23
N LEU A 68 -1.12 6.49 -12.16
CA LEU A 68 -1.04 7.86 -12.68
C LEU A 68 -2.32 8.27 -13.44
N MET A 69 -2.95 7.36 -14.17
CA MET A 69 -4.25 7.59 -14.80
C MET A 69 -5.35 7.81 -13.78
N VAL A 70 -5.39 7.00 -12.72
CA VAL A 70 -6.37 7.18 -11.63
C VAL A 70 -6.13 8.50 -10.90
N HIS A 71 -4.88 8.84 -10.60
CA HIS A 71 -4.51 10.13 -10.02
C HIS A 71 -5.01 11.30 -10.88
N TYR A 72 -4.74 11.27 -12.19
CA TYR A 72 -5.21 12.28 -13.13
C TYR A 72 -6.75 12.40 -13.14
N ASN A 73 -7.47 11.27 -13.13
CA ASN A 73 -8.93 11.26 -13.08
C ASN A 73 -9.52 11.92 -11.82
N PHE A 74 -8.85 11.80 -10.68
CA PHE A 74 -9.24 12.52 -9.46
C PHE A 74 -9.04 14.03 -9.63
N LEU A 75 -7.88 14.45 -10.15
CA LEU A 75 -7.57 15.87 -10.38
C LEU A 75 -8.55 16.52 -11.35
N GLU A 76 -8.91 15.87 -12.46
CA GLU A 76 -9.88 16.41 -13.42
C GLU A 76 -11.28 16.64 -12.81
N ARG A 77 -11.61 15.92 -11.76
CA ARG A 77 -12.87 16.09 -11.01
C ARG A 77 -12.75 17.07 -9.85
N GLY A 78 -11.66 17.84 -9.79
CA GLY A 78 -11.42 18.80 -8.70
C GLY A 78 -11.16 18.14 -7.34
N ARG A 79 -10.79 16.85 -7.32
CA ARG A 79 -10.41 16.13 -6.11
C ARG A 79 -8.91 16.28 -5.84
N ARG A 80 -8.50 15.99 -4.62
CA ARG A 80 -7.13 16.15 -4.13
C ARG A 80 -6.50 14.79 -3.81
N PRO A 81 -6.06 14.04 -4.80
CA PRO A 81 -5.35 12.80 -4.58
C PRO A 81 -3.90 13.09 -4.13
N VAL A 82 -3.33 12.22 -3.31
CA VAL A 82 -1.89 12.18 -3.03
C VAL A 82 -1.32 10.85 -3.50
N ILE A 83 -0.10 10.90 -4.07
CA ILE A 83 0.68 9.71 -4.39
C ILE A 83 1.74 9.54 -3.31
N LEU A 84 1.84 8.34 -2.75
CA LEU A 84 2.86 7.93 -1.82
C LEU A 84 3.73 6.83 -2.43
N LYS A 85 4.99 6.77 -2.03
CA LYS A 85 5.87 5.63 -2.32
C LYS A 85 6.82 5.39 -1.15
N PRO A 86 7.33 4.14 -0.98
CA PRO A 86 8.39 3.85 -0.01
C PRO A 86 9.70 4.55 -0.39
N LYS A 87 10.43 5.05 0.60
CA LYS A 87 11.75 5.66 0.41
C LYS A 87 12.76 4.72 -0.24
N LEU A 88 12.56 3.42 -0.11
CA LEU A 88 13.38 2.40 -0.76
C LEU A 88 13.39 2.51 -2.29
N ASP A 89 12.32 3.03 -2.90
CA ASP A 89 12.25 3.23 -4.36
C ASP A 89 12.86 4.57 -4.77
N THR A 90 14.10 4.53 -5.23
CA THR A 90 14.86 5.71 -5.67
C THR A 90 15.05 5.79 -7.19
N ARG A 91 14.46 4.86 -7.96
CA ARG A 91 14.74 4.66 -9.40
C ARG A 91 14.48 5.90 -10.28
N ASP A 92 13.42 6.63 -10.01
CA ASP A 92 12.98 7.77 -10.83
C ASP A 92 13.17 9.12 -10.11
N GLY A 93 13.87 9.13 -8.97
CA GLY A 93 14.01 10.26 -8.07
C GLY A 93 13.16 10.11 -6.81
N GLU A 94 13.54 10.84 -5.76
CA GLU A 94 12.96 10.65 -4.42
C GLU A 94 11.47 11.01 -4.34
N TYR A 95 11.07 12.08 -5.02
CA TYR A 95 9.70 12.63 -4.95
C TYR A 95 8.96 12.60 -6.28
N ILE A 96 9.30 11.62 -7.12
CA ILE A 96 8.67 11.43 -8.44
C ILE A 96 8.32 9.97 -8.62
N VAL A 97 7.11 9.73 -9.13
CA VAL A 97 6.67 8.45 -9.66
C VAL A 97 6.59 8.57 -11.17
N LYS A 98 7.24 7.64 -11.89
CA LYS A 98 7.32 7.65 -13.36
C LYS A 98 6.99 6.27 -13.93
N SER A 99 6.11 6.23 -14.91
CA SER A 99 5.80 5.02 -15.66
C SER A 99 6.76 4.81 -16.83
N ARG A 100 6.91 3.57 -17.28
CA ARG A 100 7.72 3.23 -18.47
C ARG A 100 7.24 3.89 -19.76
N ILE A 101 5.98 4.30 -19.84
CA ILE A 101 5.40 5.02 -20.98
C ILE A 101 5.54 6.54 -20.88
N GLY A 102 6.30 7.04 -19.92
CA GLY A 102 6.64 8.46 -19.79
C GLY A 102 5.67 9.30 -18.93
N LEU A 103 4.57 8.75 -18.44
CA LEU A 103 3.72 9.45 -17.49
C LEU A 103 4.47 9.62 -16.17
N GLN A 104 4.32 10.78 -15.53
CA GLN A 104 4.96 11.07 -14.25
C GLN A 104 4.14 12.04 -13.40
N ALA A 105 4.30 11.96 -12.08
CA ALA A 105 3.72 12.89 -11.13
C ALA A 105 4.63 13.04 -9.90
N LYS A 106 4.42 14.13 -9.13
CA LYS A 106 5.03 14.29 -7.82
C LYS A 106 4.41 13.32 -6.84
N CYS A 107 5.20 12.85 -5.89
CA CYS A 107 4.78 12.00 -4.79
C CYS A 107 5.41 12.44 -3.48
N GLU A 108 4.92 11.89 -2.39
CA GLU A 108 5.51 12.02 -1.05
C GLU A 108 6.04 10.66 -0.60
N LEU A 109 6.99 10.66 0.32
CA LEU A 109 7.49 9.44 0.92
C LEU A 109 6.56 9.01 2.04
N ILE A 110 6.17 7.74 2.08
CA ILE A 110 5.24 7.24 3.09
C ILE A 110 5.81 7.39 4.50
N GLU A 111 7.13 7.30 4.65
CA GLU A 111 7.83 7.47 5.93
C GLU A 111 7.78 8.91 6.47
N GLU A 112 7.57 9.89 5.60
CA GLU A 112 7.53 11.33 5.93
C GLU A 112 6.10 11.87 5.93
N PHE A 113 5.17 11.14 5.31
CA PHE A 113 3.79 11.57 5.14
C PHE A 113 3.03 11.64 6.45
N THR A 114 2.25 12.69 6.61
CA THR A 114 1.34 12.86 7.74
C THR A 114 -0.05 13.19 7.22
N MET A 115 -1.00 12.30 7.48
CA MET A 115 -2.39 12.53 7.11
C MET A 115 -2.97 13.70 7.92
N LYS A 116 -3.56 14.66 7.21
CA LYS A 116 -4.29 15.79 7.80
C LYS A 116 -5.77 15.65 7.41
N PRO A 117 -6.70 15.90 8.36
CA PRO A 117 -8.12 15.89 8.06
C PRO A 117 -8.46 16.82 6.88
N ASP A 118 -9.41 16.42 6.06
CA ASP A 118 -9.97 17.20 4.95
C ASP A 118 -8.95 17.73 3.91
N THR A 119 -7.74 17.16 3.88
CA THR A 119 -6.71 17.59 2.93
C THR A 119 -6.74 16.78 1.65
N TYR A 120 -6.97 15.48 1.75
CA TYR A 120 -6.94 14.55 0.62
C TYR A 120 -8.27 13.82 0.44
N ASP A 121 -8.61 13.56 -0.81
CA ASP A 121 -9.81 12.82 -1.21
C ASP A 121 -9.50 11.39 -1.65
N ALA A 122 -8.23 11.04 -1.83
CA ALA A 122 -7.74 9.69 -2.12
C ALA A 122 -6.24 9.58 -1.85
N ILE A 123 -5.78 8.39 -1.50
CA ILE A 123 -4.36 8.03 -1.39
C ILE A 123 -4.05 6.93 -2.42
N LEU A 124 -3.01 7.13 -3.21
CA LEU A 124 -2.49 6.15 -4.15
C LEU A 124 -1.06 5.80 -3.76
N VAL A 125 -0.75 4.52 -3.59
CA VAL A 125 0.57 4.06 -3.14
C VAL A 125 1.22 3.24 -4.23
N ASP A 126 2.37 3.68 -4.75
CA ASP A 126 3.19 2.89 -5.69
C ASP A 126 4.19 2.02 -4.93
N GLU A 127 4.60 0.91 -5.54
CA GLU A 127 5.54 -0.08 -4.99
C GLU A 127 5.17 -0.54 -3.56
N ALA A 128 3.87 -0.69 -3.31
CA ALA A 128 3.32 -1.04 -1.99
C ALA A 128 3.79 -2.42 -1.46
N ASN A 129 4.41 -3.24 -2.30
CA ASN A 129 5.08 -4.48 -1.88
C ASN A 129 6.25 -4.24 -0.92
N PHE A 130 6.86 -3.06 -0.94
CA PHE A 130 7.97 -2.70 -0.05
C PHE A 130 7.52 -2.07 1.27
N LEU A 131 6.23 -1.94 1.50
CA LEU A 131 5.70 -1.48 2.79
C LEU A 131 5.92 -2.52 3.88
N SER A 132 6.06 -2.04 5.12
CA SER A 132 5.96 -2.91 6.28
C SER A 132 4.49 -3.23 6.60
N SER A 133 4.26 -4.25 7.43
CA SER A 133 2.92 -4.61 7.89
C SER A 133 2.24 -3.46 8.62
N GLU A 134 2.99 -2.71 9.45
CA GLU A 134 2.48 -1.56 10.20
C GLU A 134 2.08 -0.40 9.28
N GLN A 135 2.83 -0.15 8.20
CA GLN A 135 2.47 0.86 7.21
C GLN A 135 1.18 0.50 6.49
N VAL A 136 0.96 -0.75 6.17
CA VAL A 136 -0.30 -1.23 5.56
C VAL A 136 -1.47 -1.10 6.53
N GLU A 137 -1.28 -1.46 7.81
CA GLU A 137 -2.29 -1.30 8.86
C GLU A 137 -2.67 0.17 9.04
N TRP A 138 -1.68 1.05 9.07
CA TRP A 138 -1.90 2.49 9.14
C TRP A 138 -2.68 3.04 7.94
N LEU A 139 -2.41 2.56 6.71
CA LEU A 139 -3.19 2.92 5.52
C LEU A 139 -4.64 2.44 5.62
N ALA A 140 -4.88 1.25 6.16
CA ALA A 140 -6.23 0.73 6.41
C ALA A 140 -6.96 1.59 7.46
N GLU A 141 -6.28 1.98 8.54
CA GLU A 141 -6.84 2.89 9.56
C GLU A 141 -7.22 4.25 8.95
N ILE A 142 -6.37 4.83 8.09
CA ILE A 142 -6.68 6.08 7.38
C ILE A 142 -7.93 5.91 6.51
N CYS A 143 -7.99 4.83 5.74
CA CYS A 143 -9.15 4.53 4.90
C CYS A 143 -10.45 4.51 5.71
N ASP A 144 -10.42 3.87 6.88
CA ASP A 144 -11.56 3.75 7.78
C ASP A 144 -11.91 5.05 8.50
N GLN A 145 -10.90 5.77 8.97
CA GLN A 145 -11.08 6.98 9.77
C GLN A 145 -11.53 8.18 8.96
N TYR A 146 -10.99 8.35 7.75
CA TYR A 146 -11.27 9.52 6.91
C TYR A 146 -12.26 9.24 5.80
N ASP A 147 -12.73 7.99 5.66
CA ASP A 147 -13.68 7.56 4.63
C ASP A 147 -13.21 7.90 3.20
N ILE A 148 -11.91 7.75 2.94
CA ILE A 148 -11.29 7.98 1.63
C ILE A 148 -10.73 6.69 1.03
N PRO A 149 -10.78 6.52 -0.31
CA PRO A 149 -10.18 5.36 -0.95
C PRO A 149 -8.65 5.39 -0.85
N VAL A 150 -8.08 4.22 -0.52
CA VAL A 150 -6.64 3.96 -0.54
C VAL A 150 -6.35 2.89 -1.57
N LEU A 151 -5.59 3.22 -2.61
CA LEU A 151 -5.27 2.31 -3.72
C LEU A 151 -3.78 1.97 -3.69
N CYS A 152 -3.44 0.74 -3.33
CA CYS A 152 -2.07 0.23 -3.26
C CYS A 152 -1.71 -0.55 -4.51
N TYR A 153 -0.60 -0.21 -5.16
CA TYR A 153 -0.08 -0.86 -6.35
C TYR A 153 1.27 -1.51 -6.05
N GLY A 154 1.44 -2.78 -6.43
CA GLY A 154 2.69 -3.47 -6.13
C GLY A 154 2.83 -4.84 -6.79
N LEU A 155 3.97 -5.49 -6.52
CA LEU A 155 4.20 -6.88 -6.86
C LEU A 155 3.51 -7.78 -5.82
N LYS A 156 3.02 -8.94 -6.23
CA LYS A 156 2.51 -9.93 -5.27
C LYS A 156 3.65 -10.67 -4.58
N THR A 157 4.52 -11.26 -5.38
CA THR A 157 5.62 -12.12 -4.92
C THR A 157 6.94 -11.69 -5.53
N ASP A 158 8.03 -12.11 -4.90
CA ASP A 158 9.37 -12.06 -5.47
C ASP A 158 9.55 -13.13 -6.57
N PHE A 159 10.76 -13.21 -7.13
CA PHE A 159 11.11 -14.18 -8.16
C PHE A 159 11.14 -15.65 -7.67
N ARG A 160 11.10 -15.88 -6.37
CA ARG A 160 11.00 -17.22 -5.75
C ARG A 160 9.57 -17.64 -5.51
N GLY A 161 8.59 -16.75 -5.76
CA GLY A 161 7.18 -16.97 -5.48
C GLY A 161 6.79 -16.70 -4.02
N VAL A 162 7.68 -16.06 -3.23
CA VAL A 162 7.40 -15.68 -1.84
C VAL A 162 6.75 -14.30 -1.80
N LEU A 163 5.68 -14.15 -1.04
CA LEU A 163 5.02 -12.86 -0.84
C LEU A 163 5.98 -11.84 -0.23
N PHE A 164 5.92 -10.62 -0.72
CA PHE A 164 6.50 -9.48 -0.02
C PHE A 164 5.70 -9.19 1.25
N GLU A 165 6.32 -8.59 2.24
CA GLU A 165 5.68 -8.27 3.53
C GLU A 165 4.44 -7.39 3.34
N GLY A 166 4.58 -6.25 2.67
CA GLY A 166 3.47 -5.35 2.38
C GLY A 166 2.37 -6.02 1.56
N SER A 167 2.74 -6.83 0.57
CA SER A 167 1.77 -7.56 -0.25
C SER A 167 1.01 -8.61 0.54
N LYS A 168 1.68 -9.32 1.45
CA LYS A 168 1.04 -10.28 2.35
C LYS A 168 -0.01 -9.57 3.21
N ARG A 169 0.37 -8.44 3.82
CA ARG A 169 -0.55 -7.70 4.68
C ARG A 169 -1.70 -7.07 3.90
N LEU A 170 -1.45 -6.59 2.68
CA LEU A 170 -2.51 -6.09 1.78
C LEU A 170 -3.48 -7.20 1.36
N MET A 171 -3.00 -8.42 1.09
CA MET A 171 -3.86 -9.58 0.80
C MET A 171 -4.78 -9.95 1.98
N GLU A 172 -4.35 -9.67 3.21
CA GLU A 172 -5.11 -9.94 4.44
C GLU A 172 -6.17 -8.87 4.72
N LEU A 173 -5.90 -7.58 4.37
CA LEU A 173 -6.70 -6.44 4.81
C LEU A 173 -7.51 -5.75 3.71
N ALA A 174 -7.12 -5.89 2.43
CA ALA A 174 -7.78 -5.14 1.36
C ALA A 174 -9.25 -5.55 1.15
N ASP A 175 -10.13 -4.56 1.00
CA ASP A 175 -11.54 -4.76 0.66
C ASP A 175 -11.73 -5.29 -0.77
N ALA A 176 -10.79 -4.92 -1.67
CA ALA A 176 -10.80 -5.36 -3.06
C ALA A 176 -9.37 -5.65 -3.55
N ILE A 177 -9.21 -6.81 -4.17
CA ILE A 177 -7.93 -7.28 -4.71
C ILE A 177 -8.10 -7.50 -6.21
N GLU A 178 -7.27 -6.80 -7.00
CA GLU A 178 -7.34 -6.82 -8.47
C GLU A 178 -5.97 -7.17 -9.05
N GLU A 179 -5.95 -8.13 -10.00
CA GLU A 179 -4.75 -8.44 -10.76
C GLU A 179 -4.69 -7.61 -12.03
N LEU A 180 -3.58 -6.90 -12.25
CA LEU A 180 -3.27 -6.24 -13.52
C LEU A 180 -2.48 -7.22 -14.39
N PRO A 181 -3.12 -7.82 -15.40
CA PRO A 181 -2.49 -8.89 -16.16
C PRO A 181 -1.41 -8.35 -17.10
N ILE A 182 -0.41 -9.19 -17.40
CA ILE A 182 0.58 -8.97 -18.43
C ILE A 182 0.86 -10.29 -19.18
N ILE A 183 1.26 -10.17 -20.43
CA ILE A 183 1.64 -11.31 -21.27
C ILE A 183 3.12 -11.62 -21.05
N CYS A 184 3.44 -12.86 -20.71
CA CYS A 184 4.79 -13.40 -20.71
C CYS A 184 5.35 -13.49 -22.14
N TRP A 185 6.65 -13.48 -22.30
CA TRP A 185 7.33 -13.68 -23.59
C TRP A 185 6.92 -15.00 -24.30
N CYS A 186 6.44 -15.99 -23.54
CA CYS A 186 5.89 -17.21 -24.13
C CYS A 186 4.47 -17.06 -24.70
N GLY A 187 3.88 -15.85 -24.69
CA GLY A 187 2.54 -15.56 -25.19
C GLY A 187 1.39 -15.88 -24.21
N LYS A 188 1.68 -16.44 -23.04
CA LYS A 188 0.69 -16.74 -21.98
C LYS A 188 0.64 -15.62 -20.94
N LYS A 189 -0.38 -15.62 -20.08
CA LYS A 189 -0.44 -14.73 -18.94
C LYS A 189 0.77 -14.99 -18.01
N ALA A 190 1.46 -13.91 -17.61
CA ALA A 190 2.52 -13.98 -16.61
C ALA A 190 1.92 -13.92 -15.21
N HIS A 191 2.34 -14.83 -14.33
CA HIS A 191 1.91 -14.91 -12.93
C HIS A 191 3.01 -14.50 -11.96
N PHE A 192 4.27 -14.62 -12.36
CA PHE A 192 5.46 -14.40 -11.53
C PHE A 192 6.49 -13.60 -12.31
N ASN A 193 7.42 -12.99 -11.56
CA ASN A 193 8.63 -12.45 -12.14
C ASN A 193 9.73 -13.52 -12.06
N ALA A 194 10.52 -13.67 -13.11
CA ALA A 194 11.70 -14.49 -13.10
C ALA A 194 12.95 -13.59 -13.01
N ARG A 195 13.93 -13.96 -12.18
CA ARG A 195 15.25 -13.34 -12.20
C ARG A 195 16.13 -14.10 -13.18
N VAL A 196 16.71 -13.38 -14.12
CA VAL A 196 17.60 -13.95 -15.15
C VAL A 196 18.99 -13.35 -15.01
N ILE A 197 20.00 -14.19 -14.87
CA ILE A 197 21.43 -13.81 -14.84
C ILE A 197 22.12 -14.64 -15.92
N ASP A 198 22.84 -13.99 -16.83
CA ASP A 198 23.54 -14.63 -17.97
C ASP A 198 22.61 -15.58 -18.77
N GLY A 199 21.38 -15.13 -19.02
CA GLY A 199 20.39 -15.88 -19.78
C GLY A 199 19.78 -17.10 -19.06
N LYS A 200 20.11 -17.32 -17.78
CA LYS A 200 19.60 -18.44 -16.99
C LYS A 200 18.68 -17.93 -15.86
N MET A 201 17.56 -18.62 -15.67
CA MET A 201 16.66 -18.34 -14.53
C MET A 201 17.32 -18.74 -13.21
N VAL A 202 17.33 -17.81 -12.26
CA VAL A 202 17.89 -18.00 -10.91
C VAL A 202 16.76 -18.04 -9.90
N ARG A 203 16.84 -18.95 -8.93
CA ARG A 203 15.83 -19.10 -7.86
C ARG A 203 16.37 -18.76 -6.48
N ASP A 204 17.66 -18.48 -6.37
CA ASP A 204 18.34 -18.17 -5.10
C ASP A 204 18.80 -16.70 -5.07
N GLY A 205 18.94 -16.15 -3.86
CA GLY A 205 19.45 -14.80 -3.64
C GLY A 205 18.50 -13.93 -2.81
N ALA A 206 18.95 -12.70 -2.53
CA ALA A 206 18.17 -11.73 -1.75
C ALA A 206 16.83 -11.39 -2.43
N GLN A 207 15.80 -11.17 -1.63
CA GLN A 207 14.46 -10.83 -2.12
C GLN A 207 14.46 -9.52 -2.92
N ILE A 208 15.20 -8.54 -2.45
CA ILE A 208 15.31 -7.21 -3.07
C ILE A 208 16.72 -7.05 -3.63
N ALA A 209 16.81 -6.74 -4.92
CA ALA A 209 18.03 -6.28 -5.58
C ALA A 209 17.71 -4.97 -6.31
N LEU A 210 18.13 -3.85 -5.72
CA LEU A 210 17.89 -2.52 -6.30
C LEU A 210 18.78 -2.32 -7.54
N GLY A 211 18.24 -1.67 -8.57
CA GLY A 211 18.99 -1.26 -9.77
C GLY A 211 19.02 -2.26 -10.94
N ALA A 212 18.35 -3.39 -10.83
CA ALA A 212 18.45 -4.45 -11.84
C ALA A 212 17.12 -4.71 -12.59
N ASN A 213 16.50 -3.66 -13.15
CA ASN A 213 15.28 -3.84 -13.96
C ASN A 213 15.50 -4.81 -15.12
N ASP A 214 16.71 -4.90 -15.68
CA ASP A 214 17.04 -5.75 -16.81
C ASP A 214 17.20 -7.23 -16.42
N MET A 215 17.29 -7.54 -15.12
CA MET A 215 17.41 -8.91 -14.62
C MET A 215 16.06 -9.57 -14.33
N TYR A 216 14.95 -8.85 -14.42
CA TYR A 216 13.63 -9.39 -14.13
C TYR A 216 12.73 -9.37 -15.35
N VAL A 217 12.18 -10.52 -15.66
CA VAL A 217 11.22 -10.72 -16.77
C VAL A 217 9.91 -11.29 -16.23
N PRO A 218 8.76 -10.90 -16.81
CA PRO A 218 7.45 -11.43 -16.45
C PRO A 218 7.25 -12.87 -16.95
#